data_5c124ecd1f42e785e07b7e7c7e4768c3
#
_entry.id   5c124ecd1f42e785e07b7e7c7e4768c3
#
_cell.length_a   1.000
_cell.length_b   1.000
_cell.length_c   1.000
_cell.angle_alpha   90.00
_cell.angle_beta   90.00
_cell.angle_gamma   90.00
#
_symmetry.space_group_name_H-M   'P 1'
#
loop_
_entity.id
_entity.type
_entity.pdbx_description
1 polymer ?
#
loop_
_entity_poly.entity_id
_entity_poly.type
_entity_poly.pdbx_seq_one_letter_code
_entity_poly.pdbx_strand_id
1 'polypeptide(L)'
;VQGGPGLSAALSSALLGSLNGSAVANVVTTGTFTIPLMKRVGYSAKLAGAIEAAASSAGQIMPPVMGAAAFLMAEMIGIPYAEVALAALVPALLYIFALMIAVRLEAGRLNLARDTDAGLQLLLTTLKTKSYLLLPLVVLIGLMISGKSPTQAAVMGILTGLAVCPWKKETRINMFDLISACKETLTSTLPIVAAVAAAGVIIGVLNLTGMGLMLSGLIIELGDGNLWAVLLLTALASFVLGMGLPTSAAYLLLAVLVAPAMTQLGMEALSAHMFIFYFGLVSAITPPVALAAYAAATISGADANETAVESMRLGFVKLLVPFLFVTMPGVLLIGTTSSVVAAITFATLATASMSIGFSGWLRENLSWPTRLAYVVAAVLIAWPAAATDTSIAVLGARVIGIVLFAGLLFKASTQTKPNTMKAEA
;
A
#
# COMPACT_ATOMS: atom_id res chain seq x y z
N VAL A 1 0.00 21.75 9.95
CA VAL A 1 0.69 20.54 10.42
C VAL A 1 2.13 20.57 9.89
N GLN A 2 3.13 20.16 10.70
CA GLN A 2 4.53 20.08 10.24
C GLN A 2 4.63 19.03 9.12
N GLY A 3 5.24 19.40 7.98
CA GLY A 3 5.33 18.54 6.81
C GLY A 3 4.01 18.39 6.03
N GLY A 4 3.09 19.34 6.17
CA GLY A 4 1.79 19.32 5.49
C GLY A 4 1.83 18.95 4.02
N PRO A 5 2.69 19.56 3.18
CA PRO A 5 2.82 19.18 1.77
C PRO A 5 3.18 17.72 1.51
N GLY A 6 4.07 17.13 2.32
CA GLY A 6 4.41 15.70 2.21
C GLY A 6 3.25 14.79 2.61
N LEU A 7 2.52 15.14 3.68
CA LEU A 7 1.35 14.38 4.12
C LEU A 7 0.20 14.47 3.11
N SER A 8 -0.06 15.67 2.57
CA SER A 8 -1.09 15.84 1.53
C SER A 8 -0.70 15.16 0.23
N ALA A 9 0.57 15.18 -0.17
CA ALA A 9 1.08 14.44 -1.32
C ALA A 9 0.85 12.93 -1.13
N ALA A 10 1.24 12.38 0.03
CA ALA A 10 1.06 10.97 0.34
C ALA A 10 -0.41 10.54 0.29
N LEU A 11 -1.31 11.33 0.89
CA LEU A 11 -2.74 11.01 0.91
C LEU A 11 -3.39 11.17 -0.48
N SER A 12 -3.12 12.26 -1.17
CA SER A 12 -3.69 12.53 -2.51
C SER A 12 -3.20 11.51 -3.54
N SER A 13 -1.91 11.15 -3.50
CA SER A 13 -1.35 10.15 -4.40
C SER A 13 -1.92 8.76 -4.12
N ALA A 14 -2.09 8.36 -2.86
CA ALA A 14 -2.73 7.09 -2.51
C ALA A 14 -4.19 7.02 -2.99
N LEU A 15 -4.96 8.11 -2.82
CA LEU A 15 -6.35 8.19 -3.27
C LEU A 15 -6.48 8.18 -4.79
N LEU A 16 -5.66 8.95 -5.52
CA LEU A 16 -5.67 8.93 -6.99
C LEU A 16 -5.15 7.59 -7.52
N GLY A 17 -4.15 7.03 -6.87
CA GLY A 17 -3.62 5.71 -7.20
C GLY A 17 -4.66 4.60 -7.10
N SER A 18 -5.64 4.73 -6.20
CA SER A 18 -6.75 3.78 -6.07
C SER A 18 -7.67 3.75 -7.30
N LEU A 19 -7.66 4.81 -8.10
CA LEU A 19 -8.41 4.89 -9.37
C LEU A 19 -7.55 4.45 -10.56
N ASN A 20 -6.26 4.81 -10.56
CA ASN A 20 -5.33 4.49 -11.65
C ASN A 20 -4.92 3.02 -11.68
N GLY A 21 -4.86 2.36 -10.52
CA GLY A 21 -4.45 0.96 -10.39
C GLY A 21 -3.00 0.64 -10.75
N SER A 22 -2.20 1.63 -11.16
CA SER A 22 -0.79 1.49 -11.52
C SER A 22 0.07 2.49 -10.75
N ALA A 23 1.04 1.99 -9.98
CA ALA A 23 1.93 2.86 -9.21
C ALA A 23 2.78 3.78 -10.11
N VAL A 24 3.27 3.26 -11.24
CA VAL A 24 4.08 4.05 -12.18
C VAL A 24 3.25 5.14 -12.84
N ALA A 25 2.07 4.81 -13.36
CA ALA A 25 1.17 5.79 -13.95
C ALA A 25 0.75 6.86 -12.94
N ASN A 26 0.51 6.46 -11.69
CA ASN A 26 0.16 7.39 -10.63
C ASN A 26 1.31 8.35 -10.30
N VAL A 27 2.55 7.85 -10.17
CA VAL A 27 3.74 8.69 -9.99
C VAL A 27 3.87 9.72 -11.11
N VAL A 28 3.67 9.33 -12.36
CA VAL A 28 3.73 10.26 -13.50
C VAL A 28 2.64 11.31 -13.41
N THR A 29 1.44 10.94 -12.99
CA THR A 29 0.29 11.86 -12.91
C THR A 29 0.41 12.79 -11.71
N THR A 30 0.56 12.25 -10.49
CA THR A 30 0.56 13.05 -9.25
C THR A 30 1.93 13.64 -8.95
N GLY A 31 3.01 12.92 -9.23
CA GLY A 31 4.37 13.32 -8.91
C GLY A 31 4.84 14.57 -9.62
N THR A 32 4.30 14.87 -10.81
CA THR A 32 4.57 16.13 -11.53
C THR A 32 4.17 17.38 -10.74
N PHE A 33 3.21 17.26 -9.82
CA PHE A 33 2.75 18.35 -8.95
C PHE A 33 3.27 18.20 -7.52
N THR A 34 3.20 16.99 -6.96
CA THR A 34 3.51 16.74 -5.56
C THR A 34 5.02 16.82 -5.27
N ILE A 35 5.86 16.28 -6.16
CA ILE A 35 7.32 16.29 -5.98
C ILE A 35 7.86 17.73 -5.98
N PRO A 36 7.56 18.61 -6.96
CA PRO A 36 7.98 20.00 -6.91
C PRO A 36 7.45 20.74 -5.67
N LEU A 37 6.21 20.45 -5.24
CA LEU A 37 5.64 21.06 -4.04
C LEU A 37 6.43 20.66 -2.78
N MET A 38 6.75 19.39 -2.61
CA MET A 38 7.57 18.91 -1.49
C MET A 38 8.98 19.51 -1.51
N LYS A 39 9.62 19.61 -2.67
CA LYS A 39 10.95 20.22 -2.81
C LYS A 39 10.94 21.69 -2.39
N ARG A 40 9.90 22.45 -2.75
CA ARG A 40 9.78 23.88 -2.38
C ARG A 40 9.71 24.12 -0.87
N VAL A 41 9.17 23.18 -0.11
CA VAL A 41 9.08 23.29 1.36
C VAL A 41 10.26 22.67 2.09
N GLY A 42 11.27 22.17 1.37
CA GLY A 42 12.54 21.72 1.94
C GLY A 42 12.77 20.22 2.02
N TYR A 43 11.91 19.40 1.41
CA TYR A 43 12.23 17.97 1.22
C TYR A 43 13.35 17.82 0.18
N SER A 44 14.30 16.92 0.44
CA SER A 44 15.31 16.58 -0.56
C SER A 44 14.67 15.90 -1.79
N ALA A 45 15.31 16.01 -2.94
CA ALA A 45 14.79 15.42 -4.18
C ALA A 45 14.50 13.93 -4.05
N LYS A 46 15.45 13.16 -3.46
CA LYS A 46 15.28 11.73 -3.22
C LYS A 46 14.12 11.41 -2.27
N LEU A 47 13.97 12.20 -1.20
CA LEU A 47 12.91 11.96 -0.22
C LEU A 47 11.52 12.30 -0.81
N ALA A 48 11.42 13.40 -1.58
CA ALA A 48 10.19 13.77 -2.27
C ALA A 48 9.77 12.69 -3.30
N GLY A 49 10.73 12.19 -4.09
CA GLY A 49 10.49 11.06 -5.00
C GLY A 49 10.09 9.78 -4.26
N ALA A 50 10.74 9.49 -3.15
CA ALA A 50 10.46 8.31 -2.33
C ALA A 50 9.07 8.33 -1.70
N ILE A 51 8.64 9.48 -1.15
CA ILE A 51 7.29 9.66 -0.59
C ILE A 51 6.24 9.42 -1.68
N GLU A 52 6.44 10.02 -2.86
CA GLU A 52 5.52 9.88 -3.99
C GLU A 52 5.43 8.42 -4.47
N ALA A 53 6.55 7.74 -4.64
CA ALA A 53 6.58 6.34 -5.08
C ALA A 53 5.90 5.41 -4.05
N ALA A 54 6.19 5.58 -2.76
CA ALA A 54 5.56 4.80 -1.70
C ALA A 54 4.05 5.03 -1.64
N ALA A 55 3.60 6.29 -1.76
CA ALA A 55 2.19 6.66 -1.78
C ALA A 55 1.46 6.12 -3.02
N SER A 56 2.05 6.24 -4.20
CA SER A 56 1.51 5.69 -5.44
C SER A 56 1.36 4.17 -5.38
N SER A 57 2.30 3.50 -4.74
CA SER A 57 2.24 2.05 -4.51
C SER A 57 1.11 1.64 -3.56
N ALA A 58 0.65 2.53 -2.66
CA ALA A 58 -0.52 2.31 -1.82
C ALA A 58 -1.81 2.22 -2.63
N GLY A 59 -1.91 3.02 -3.69
CA GLY A 59 -3.11 3.09 -4.52
C GLY A 59 -3.50 1.75 -5.15
N GLN A 60 -2.54 0.88 -5.44
CA GLN A 60 -2.81 -0.42 -6.05
C GLN A 60 -3.55 -1.40 -5.11
N ILE A 61 -3.46 -1.19 -3.80
CA ILE A 61 -4.13 -1.99 -2.77
C ILE A 61 -5.31 -1.26 -2.12
N MET A 62 -5.49 0.03 -2.44
CA MET A 62 -6.51 0.87 -1.84
C MET A 62 -7.82 0.78 -2.63
N PRO A 63 -8.94 0.33 -2.02
CA PRO A 63 -10.26 0.43 -2.65
C PRO A 63 -10.62 1.90 -2.98
N PRO A 64 -11.50 2.17 -3.97
CA PRO A 64 -12.50 1.25 -4.52
C PRO A 64 -12.09 0.48 -5.76
N VAL A 65 -11.13 0.96 -6.58
CA VAL A 65 -10.81 0.31 -7.86
C VAL A 65 -9.60 -0.61 -7.74
N MET A 66 -8.60 -0.19 -6.94
CA MET A 66 -7.38 -0.98 -6.76
C MET A 66 -6.60 -1.16 -8.08
N GLY A 67 -5.74 -2.16 -8.19
CA GLY A 67 -5.14 -2.56 -9.46
C GLY A 67 -5.97 -3.62 -10.17
N ALA A 68 -5.75 -3.80 -11.48
CA ALA A 68 -6.42 -4.83 -12.29
C ALA A 68 -6.28 -6.24 -11.70
N ALA A 69 -5.21 -6.51 -10.95
CA ALA A 69 -4.98 -7.77 -10.26
C ALA A 69 -6.04 -8.12 -9.23
N ALA A 70 -6.70 -7.13 -8.60
CA ALA A 70 -7.75 -7.40 -7.62
C ALA A 70 -9.03 -7.95 -8.26
N PHE A 71 -9.33 -7.54 -9.49
CA PHE A 71 -10.44 -8.12 -10.26
C PHE A 71 -10.13 -9.56 -10.66
N LEU A 72 -8.90 -9.83 -11.10
CA LEU A 72 -8.43 -11.18 -11.40
C LEU A 72 -8.44 -12.07 -10.15
N MET A 73 -8.13 -11.49 -8.97
CA MET A 73 -8.21 -12.20 -7.70
C MET A 73 -9.63 -12.65 -7.39
N ALA A 74 -10.60 -11.77 -7.52
CA ALA A 74 -12.01 -12.08 -7.32
C ALA A 74 -12.48 -13.23 -8.22
N GLU A 75 -12.08 -13.19 -9.50
CA GLU A 75 -12.40 -14.23 -10.48
C GLU A 75 -11.73 -15.57 -10.16
N MET A 76 -10.42 -15.55 -9.81
CA MET A 76 -9.68 -16.78 -9.51
C MET A 76 -10.15 -17.48 -8.24
N ILE A 77 -10.54 -16.72 -7.21
CA ILE A 77 -11.05 -17.28 -5.95
C ILE A 77 -12.55 -17.62 -6.06
N GLY A 78 -13.26 -17.03 -7.04
CA GLY A 78 -14.70 -17.23 -7.23
C GLY A 78 -15.58 -16.48 -6.23
N ILE A 79 -15.12 -15.31 -5.74
CA ILE A 79 -15.86 -14.44 -4.81
C ILE A 79 -16.20 -13.09 -5.45
N PRO A 80 -17.23 -12.39 -4.96
CA PRO A 80 -17.54 -11.05 -5.43
C PRO A 80 -16.37 -10.07 -5.21
N TYR A 81 -16.11 -9.21 -6.18
CA TYR A 81 -15.06 -8.20 -6.05
C TYR A 81 -15.22 -7.32 -4.80
N ALA A 82 -16.46 -7.03 -4.40
CA ALA A 82 -16.73 -6.25 -3.20
C ALA A 82 -16.13 -6.87 -1.93
N GLU A 83 -16.10 -8.19 -1.84
CA GLU A 83 -15.47 -8.90 -0.72
C GLU A 83 -13.95 -8.72 -0.72
N VAL A 84 -13.31 -8.83 -1.89
CA VAL A 84 -11.87 -8.54 -2.04
C VAL A 84 -11.57 -7.08 -1.66
N ALA A 85 -12.38 -6.14 -2.13
CA ALA A 85 -12.20 -4.72 -1.84
C ALA A 85 -12.38 -4.41 -0.34
N LEU A 86 -13.37 -5.01 0.32
CA LEU A 86 -13.58 -4.86 1.76
C LEU A 86 -12.42 -5.46 2.55
N ALA A 87 -11.95 -6.64 2.20
CA ALA A 87 -10.81 -7.27 2.85
C ALA A 87 -9.52 -6.45 2.68
N ALA A 88 -9.32 -5.81 1.52
CA ALA A 88 -8.15 -4.96 1.25
C ALA A 88 -8.18 -3.61 2.00
N LEU A 89 -9.35 -3.15 2.46
CA LEU A 89 -9.53 -1.80 3.01
C LEU A 89 -8.65 -1.55 4.25
N VAL A 90 -8.73 -2.42 5.25
CA VAL A 90 -7.97 -2.25 6.50
C VAL A 90 -6.47 -2.36 6.26
N PRO A 91 -5.94 -3.40 5.55
CA PRO A 91 -4.53 -3.47 5.19
C PRO A 91 -4.01 -2.22 4.46
N ALA A 92 -4.78 -1.69 3.52
CA ALA A 92 -4.42 -0.47 2.78
C ALA A 92 -4.36 0.76 3.71
N LEU A 93 -5.35 0.91 4.58
CA LEU A 93 -5.38 2.01 5.57
C LEU A 93 -4.22 1.91 6.56
N LEU A 94 -3.86 0.71 7.02
CA LEU A 94 -2.70 0.49 7.88
C LEU A 94 -1.39 0.91 7.19
N TYR A 95 -1.24 0.58 5.91
CA TYR A 95 -0.06 0.99 5.14
C TYR A 95 0.01 2.51 4.97
N ILE A 96 -1.11 3.16 4.59
CA ILE A 96 -1.18 4.62 4.45
C ILE A 96 -0.92 5.32 5.78
N PHE A 97 -1.50 4.82 6.87
CA PHE A 97 -1.29 5.34 8.21
C PHE A 97 0.20 5.28 8.61
N ALA A 98 0.84 4.14 8.38
CA ALA A 98 2.26 3.96 8.64
C ALA A 98 3.14 4.90 7.79
N LEU A 99 2.81 5.05 6.50
CA LEU A 99 3.49 5.99 5.61
C LEU A 99 3.33 7.44 6.09
N MET A 100 2.13 7.84 6.51
CA MET A 100 1.89 9.18 7.07
C MET A 100 2.70 9.42 8.35
N ILE A 101 2.84 8.41 9.22
CA ILE A 101 3.74 8.50 10.39
C ILE A 101 5.18 8.72 9.91
N ALA A 102 5.68 7.92 8.98
CA ALA A 102 7.04 8.03 8.48
C ALA A 102 7.31 9.41 7.85
N VAL A 103 6.42 9.90 7.00
CA VAL A 103 6.51 11.24 6.37
C VAL A 103 6.51 12.36 7.41
N ARG A 104 5.65 12.25 8.44
CA ARG A 104 5.60 13.24 9.51
C ARG A 104 6.88 13.25 10.35
N LEU A 105 7.44 12.07 10.63
CA LEU A 105 8.71 11.95 11.37
C LEU A 105 9.87 12.55 10.57
N GLU A 106 9.93 12.28 9.25
CA GLU A 106 10.93 12.89 8.38
C GLU A 106 10.78 14.42 8.30
N ALA A 107 9.57 14.94 8.24
CA ALA A 107 9.31 16.37 8.29
C ALA A 107 9.80 17.00 9.62
N GLY A 108 9.64 16.28 10.71
CA GLY A 108 10.16 16.66 12.03
C GLY A 108 11.68 16.64 12.06
N ARG A 109 12.30 15.60 11.49
CA ARG A 109 13.76 15.46 11.40
C ARG A 109 14.41 16.59 10.58
N LEU A 110 13.76 17.01 9.50
CA LEU A 110 14.18 18.11 8.65
C LEU A 110 13.80 19.49 9.21
N ASN A 111 13.12 19.54 10.35
CA ASN A 111 12.62 20.77 10.97
C ASN A 111 11.82 21.67 10.01
N LEU A 112 10.99 21.04 9.16
CA LEU A 112 10.21 21.78 8.16
C LEU A 112 9.20 22.72 8.83
N ALA A 113 8.92 23.84 8.17
CA ALA A 113 7.94 24.81 8.65
C ALA A 113 6.55 24.19 8.82
N ARG A 114 5.79 24.69 9.81
CA ARG A 114 4.37 24.34 9.98
C ARG A 114 3.56 25.22 9.05
N ASP A 115 2.85 24.57 8.14
CA ASP A 115 1.87 25.25 7.30
C ASP A 115 0.58 25.40 8.12
N THR A 116 0.18 26.63 8.43
CA THR A 116 -0.81 26.86 9.49
C THR A 116 -2.23 27.13 8.99
N ASP A 117 -2.48 27.74 7.82
CA ASP A 117 -3.78 28.43 7.70
C ASP A 117 -4.60 28.23 6.42
N ALA A 118 -4.06 27.70 5.32
CA ALA A 118 -4.79 27.67 4.06
C ALA A 118 -5.51 26.33 3.74
N GLY A 119 -5.09 25.23 4.34
CA GLY A 119 -5.46 23.88 3.89
C GLY A 119 -6.94 23.52 4.08
N LEU A 120 -7.51 23.79 5.26
CA LEU A 120 -8.87 23.34 5.57
C LEU A 120 -9.94 24.18 4.85
N GLN A 121 -9.75 25.50 4.79
CA GLN A 121 -10.67 26.40 4.08
C GLN A 121 -10.63 26.14 2.57
N LEU A 122 -9.43 25.93 2.00
CA LEU A 122 -9.27 25.58 0.60
C LEU A 122 -9.90 24.22 0.27
N LEU A 123 -9.74 23.23 1.16
CA LEU A 123 -10.37 21.92 1.01
C LEU A 123 -11.90 22.04 1.03
N LEU A 124 -12.48 22.76 2.01
CA LEU A 124 -13.93 22.94 2.12
C LEU A 124 -14.52 23.72 0.93
N THR A 125 -13.83 24.76 0.46
CA THR A 125 -14.25 25.51 -0.74
C THR A 125 -14.13 24.67 -1.99
N THR A 126 -13.08 23.90 -2.14
CA THR A 126 -12.91 22.99 -3.29
C THR A 126 -13.95 21.89 -3.28
N LEU A 127 -14.23 21.28 -2.12
CA LEU A 127 -15.31 20.30 -1.98
C LEU A 127 -16.67 20.88 -2.31
N LYS A 128 -16.99 22.08 -1.84
CA LYS A 128 -18.27 22.75 -2.19
C LYS A 128 -18.41 23.05 -3.67
N THR A 129 -17.32 23.44 -4.32
CA THR A 129 -17.36 23.91 -5.73
C THR A 129 -17.17 22.81 -6.74
N LYS A 130 -16.45 21.72 -6.39
CA LYS A 130 -16.04 20.65 -7.30
C LYS A 130 -16.50 19.24 -6.89
N SER A 131 -17.34 19.12 -5.84
CA SER A 131 -17.87 17.81 -5.36
C SER A 131 -18.65 17.02 -6.41
N TYR A 132 -19.26 17.72 -7.40
CA TYR A 132 -19.96 17.07 -8.52
C TYR A 132 -19.03 16.16 -9.35
N LEU A 133 -17.72 16.42 -9.37
CA LEU A 133 -16.72 15.56 -10.03
C LEU A 133 -16.51 14.22 -9.32
N LEU A 134 -16.94 14.11 -8.06
CA LEU A 134 -16.91 12.84 -7.32
C LEU A 134 -18.11 11.93 -7.65
N LEU A 135 -19.14 12.45 -8.35
CA LEU A 135 -20.36 11.70 -8.65
C LEU A 135 -20.08 10.38 -9.42
N PRO A 136 -19.21 10.35 -10.47
CA PRO A 136 -18.85 9.10 -11.13
C PRO A 136 -18.28 8.04 -10.19
N LEU A 137 -17.45 8.48 -9.23
CA LEU A 137 -16.85 7.61 -8.23
C LEU A 137 -17.91 7.08 -7.25
N VAL A 138 -18.83 7.95 -6.80
CA VAL A 138 -19.93 7.55 -5.91
C VAL A 138 -20.85 6.54 -6.59
N VAL A 139 -21.16 6.74 -7.88
CA VAL A 139 -21.97 5.79 -8.67
C VAL A 139 -21.24 4.46 -8.81
N LEU A 140 -19.94 4.48 -9.13
CA LEU A 140 -19.14 3.27 -9.26
C LEU A 140 -19.14 2.48 -7.95
N ILE A 141 -18.81 3.10 -6.83
CA ILE A 141 -18.78 2.46 -5.51
C ILE A 141 -20.17 1.95 -5.12
N GLY A 142 -21.21 2.76 -5.31
CA GLY A 142 -22.59 2.39 -4.98
C GLY A 142 -23.07 1.16 -5.73
N LEU A 143 -22.74 1.06 -7.03
CA LEU A 143 -23.08 -0.12 -7.84
C LEU A 143 -22.30 -1.36 -7.44
N MET A 144 -21.02 -1.21 -7.09
CA MET A 144 -20.20 -2.32 -6.60
C MET A 144 -20.73 -2.86 -5.26
N ILE A 145 -21.08 -1.98 -4.32
CA ILE A 145 -21.70 -2.37 -3.04
C ILE A 145 -23.08 -3.03 -3.25
N SER A 146 -23.81 -2.60 -4.29
CA SER A 146 -25.09 -3.19 -4.67
C SER A 146 -24.97 -4.56 -5.38
N GLY A 147 -23.76 -5.14 -5.47
CA GLY A 147 -23.51 -6.45 -6.07
C GLY A 147 -23.51 -6.47 -7.61
N LYS A 148 -23.43 -5.30 -8.26
CA LYS A 148 -23.25 -5.24 -9.71
C LYS A 148 -21.83 -5.62 -10.11
N SER A 149 -21.64 -6.15 -11.32
CA SER A 149 -20.33 -6.51 -11.82
C SER A 149 -19.42 -5.28 -11.93
N PRO A 150 -18.09 -5.43 -11.73
CA PRO A 150 -17.14 -4.33 -11.89
C PRO A 150 -17.24 -3.64 -13.27
N THR A 151 -17.47 -4.43 -14.32
CA THR A 151 -17.65 -3.91 -15.69
C THR A 151 -18.87 -3.01 -15.80
N GLN A 152 -20.02 -3.43 -15.23
CA GLN A 152 -21.22 -2.61 -15.21
C GLN A 152 -21.02 -1.32 -14.41
N ALA A 153 -20.39 -1.42 -13.24
CA ALA A 153 -20.09 -0.28 -12.40
C ALA A 153 -19.16 0.73 -13.12
N ALA A 154 -18.13 0.22 -13.82
CA ALA A 154 -17.21 1.06 -14.60
C ALA A 154 -17.92 1.77 -15.76
N VAL A 155 -18.75 1.07 -16.54
CA VAL A 155 -19.51 1.67 -17.64
C VAL A 155 -20.42 2.78 -17.13
N MET A 156 -21.16 2.54 -16.03
CA MET A 156 -22.04 3.55 -15.43
C MET A 156 -21.26 4.73 -14.84
N GLY A 157 -20.09 4.47 -14.27
CA GLY A 157 -19.16 5.52 -13.82
C GLY A 157 -18.70 6.41 -14.96
N ILE A 158 -18.30 5.82 -16.11
CA ILE A 158 -17.90 6.55 -17.32
C ILE A 158 -19.08 7.38 -17.86
N LEU A 159 -20.26 6.77 -18.01
CA LEU A 159 -21.45 7.48 -18.48
C LEU A 159 -21.82 8.64 -17.55
N THR A 160 -21.74 8.45 -16.24
CA THR A 160 -21.97 9.51 -15.24
C THR A 160 -20.93 10.63 -15.39
N GLY A 161 -19.66 10.27 -15.60
CA GLY A 161 -18.57 11.24 -15.84
C GLY A 161 -18.87 12.09 -17.09
N LEU A 162 -19.23 11.46 -18.20
CA LEU A 162 -19.60 12.15 -19.44
C LEU A 162 -20.84 13.04 -19.25
N ALA A 163 -21.82 12.63 -18.46
CA ALA A 163 -23.00 13.42 -18.16
C ALA A 163 -22.72 14.64 -17.26
N VAL A 164 -21.72 14.54 -16.39
CA VAL A 164 -21.33 15.60 -15.44
C VAL A 164 -20.39 16.63 -16.09
N CYS A 165 -19.56 16.22 -17.03
CA CYS A 165 -18.59 17.10 -17.70
C CYS A 165 -19.18 18.40 -18.31
N PRO A 166 -20.39 18.41 -18.92
CA PRO A 166 -20.98 19.63 -19.51
C PRO A 166 -21.43 20.68 -18.49
N TRP A 167 -21.56 20.35 -17.19
CA TRP A 167 -22.15 21.24 -16.17
C TRP A 167 -21.38 22.53 -15.95
N LYS A 168 -20.06 22.53 -16.14
CA LYS A 168 -19.23 23.74 -16.06
C LYS A 168 -18.36 23.89 -17.30
N LYS A 169 -18.11 25.14 -17.71
CA LYS A 169 -17.26 25.45 -18.87
C LYS A 169 -15.86 24.88 -18.75
N GLU A 170 -15.32 24.82 -17.52
CA GLU A 170 -13.97 24.32 -17.21
C GLU A 170 -13.81 22.80 -17.38
N THR A 171 -14.91 22.05 -17.34
CA THR A 171 -14.92 20.57 -17.40
C THR A 171 -15.53 20.04 -18.69
N ARG A 172 -15.90 20.93 -19.63
CA ARG A 172 -16.48 20.49 -20.90
C ARG A 172 -15.44 19.75 -21.73
N ILE A 173 -15.81 18.55 -22.13
CA ILE A 173 -15.05 17.70 -23.04
C ILE A 173 -15.61 17.88 -24.42
N ASN A 174 -14.76 18.13 -25.42
CA ASN A 174 -15.15 18.14 -26.82
C ASN A 174 -14.95 16.75 -27.46
N MET A 175 -15.43 16.58 -28.68
CA MET A 175 -15.30 15.28 -29.38
C MET A 175 -13.84 14.88 -29.62
N PHE A 176 -12.96 15.86 -29.82
CA PHE A 176 -11.53 15.60 -30.00
C PHE A 176 -10.88 15.07 -28.71
N ASP A 177 -11.24 15.66 -27.55
CA ASP A 177 -10.77 15.19 -26.24
C ASP A 177 -11.25 13.76 -25.96
N LEU A 178 -12.49 13.42 -26.31
CA LEU A 178 -13.04 12.08 -26.16
C LEU A 178 -12.29 11.06 -27.03
N ILE A 179 -12.01 11.39 -28.28
CA ILE A 179 -11.22 10.52 -29.17
C ILE A 179 -9.80 10.35 -28.65
N SER A 180 -9.19 11.44 -28.15
CA SER A 180 -7.87 11.40 -27.54
C SER A 180 -7.85 10.51 -26.31
N ALA A 181 -8.85 10.63 -25.43
CA ALA A 181 -8.99 9.77 -24.25
C ALA A 181 -9.16 8.29 -24.63
N CYS A 182 -9.97 7.98 -25.64
CA CYS A 182 -10.11 6.62 -26.16
C CYS A 182 -8.77 6.08 -26.71
N LYS A 183 -8.04 6.89 -27.48
CA LYS A 183 -6.73 6.50 -28.01
C LYS A 183 -5.72 6.24 -26.88
N GLU A 184 -5.66 7.12 -25.89
CA GLU A 184 -4.77 6.97 -24.73
C GLU A 184 -5.14 5.73 -23.90
N THR A 185 -6.43 5.49 -23.68
CA THR A 185 -6.92 4.28 -23.00
C THR A 185 -6.48 3.02 -23.75
N LEU A 186 -6.68 2.96 -25.08
CA LEU A 186 -6.26 1.82 -25.89
C LEU A 186 -4.75 1.60 -25.80
N THR A 187 -3.96 2.66 -25.98
CA THR A 187 -2.48 2.52 -25.94
C THR A 187 -1.97 2.12 -24.58
N SER A 188 -2.56 2.61 -23.49
CA SER A 188 -2.17 2.24 -22.11
C SER A 188 -2.63 0.82 -21.72
N THR A 189 -3.68 0.30 -22.38
CA THR A 189 -4.19 -1.05 -22.13
C THR A 189 -3.37 -2.12 -22.88
N LEU A 190 -2.76 -1.80 -24.02
CA LEU A 190 -1.99 -2.76 -24.84
C LEU A 190 -0.90 -3.52 -24.05
N PRO A 191 -0.05 -2.88 -23.23
CA PRO A 191 0.94 -3.60 -22.41
C PRO A 191 0.29 -4.55 -21.42
N ILE A 192 -0.87 -4.20 -20.86
CA ILE A 192 -1.59 -5.05 -19.92
C ILE A 192 -2.13 -6.29 -20.63
N VAL A 193 -2.74 -6.13 -21.80
CA VAL A 193 -3.24 -7.23 -22.62
C VAL A 193 -2.10 -8.17 -23.02
N ALA A 194 -0.99 -7.62 -23.51
CA ALA A 194 0.19 -8.41 -23.90
C ALA A 194 0.75 -9.19 -22.70
N ALA A 195 0.87 -8.55 -21.53
CA ALA A 195 1.37 -9.18 -20.32
C ALA A 195 0.44 -10.28 -19.80
N VAL A 196 -0.88 -10.05 -19.83
CA VAL A 196 -1.88 -11.06 -19.42
C VAL A 196 -1.88 -12.25 -20.39
N ALA A 197 -1.78 -11.99 -21.71
CA ALA A 197 -1.66 -13.05 -22.71
C ALA A 197 -0.38 -13.89 -22.51
N ALA A 198 0.77 -13.24 -22.27
CA ALA A 198 2.02 -13.92 -21.98
C ALA A 198 1.93 -14.75 -20.68
N ALA A 199 1.36 -14.17 -19.62
CA ALA A 199 1.09 -14.89 -18.38
C ALA A 199 0.17 -16.10 -18.60
N GLY A 200 -0.86 -15.97 -19.43
CA GLY A 200 -1.74 -17.07 -19.82
C GLY A 200 -1.01 -18.22 -20.50
N VAL A 201 -0.06 -17.93 -21.40
CA VAL A 201 0.80 -18.94 -22.01
C VAL A 201 1.67 -19.63 -20.96
N ILE A 202 2.30 -18.86 -20.07
CA ILE A 202 3.13 -19.41 -18.98
C ILE A 202 2.28 -20.32 -18.08
N ILE A 203 1.11 -19.87 -17.67
CA ILE A 203 0.16 -20.64 -16.85
C ILE A 203 -0.23 -21.95 -17.56
N GLY A 204 -0.53 -21.88 -18.87
CA GLY A 204 -0.85 -23.06 -19.67
C GLY A 204 0.31 -24.08 -19.67
N VAL A 205 1.54 -23.64 -19.91
CA VAL A 205 2.73 -24.50 -19.86
C VAL A 205 2.93 -25.10 -18.46
N LEU A 206 2.82 -24.28 -17.41
CA LEU A 206 2.99 -24.71 -16.02
C LEU A 206 1.95 -25.76 -15.60
N ASN A 207 0.69 -25.59 -16.04
CA ASN A 207 -0.36 -26.57 -15.78
C ASN A 207 -0.12 -27.88 -16.55
N LEU A 208 0.28 -27.80 -17.82
CA LEU A 208 0.58 -28.99 -18.63
C LEU A 208 1.80 -29.77 -18.13
N THR A 209 2.81 -29.09 -17.62
CA THR A 209 4.02 -29.70 -17.08
C THR A 209 3.94 -30.11 -15.61
N GLY A 210 2.88 -29.67 -14.89
CA GLY A 210 2.75 -29.87 -13.45
C GLY A 210 3.74 -29.06 -12.60
N MET A 211 4.52 -28.16 -13.21
CA MET A 211 5.54 -27.36 -12.52
C MET A 211 4.94 -26.45 -11.42
N GLY A 212 3.69 -26.01 -11.56
CA GLY A 212 3.03 -25.21 -10.53
C GLY A 212 2.89 -26.00 -9.22
N LEU A 213 2.44 -27.25 -9.30
CA LEU A 213 2.35 -28.14 -8.14
C LEU A 213 3.72 -28.51 -7.59
N MET A 214 4.71 -28.71 -8.47
CA MET A 214 6.09 -28.99 -8.07
C MET A 214 6.71 -27.85 -7.27
N LEU A 215 6.55 -26.60 -7.71
CA LEU A 215 7.06 -25.42 -6.98
C LEU A 215 6.36 -25.25 -5.63
N SER A 216 5.04 -25.44 -5.60
CA SER A 216 4.27 -25.41 -4.35
C SER A 216 4.72 -26.51 -3.39
N GLY A 217 4.96 -27.74 -3.90
CA GLY A 217 5.51 -28.85 -3.14
C GLY A 217 6.90 -28.55 -2.57
N LEU A 218 7.79 -27.97 -3.37
CA LEU A 218 9.14 -27.55 -2.91
C LEU A 218 9.05 -26.50 -1.80
N ILE A 219 8.14 -25.53 -1.88
CA ILE A 219 7.96 -24.51 -0.83
C ILE A 219 7.52 -25.19 0.48
N ILE A 220 6.62 -26.16 0.40
CA ILE A 220 6.12 -26.90 1.58
C ILE A 220 7.22 -27.78 2.15
N GLU A 221 7.94 -28.51 1.31
CA GLU A 221 9.05 -29.40 1.71
C GLU A 221 10.18 -28.62 2.38
N LEU A 222 10.65 -27.53 1.74
CA LEU A 222 11.68 -26.66 2.31
C LEU A 222 11.21 -25.97 3.59
N GLY A 223 9.91 -25.75 3.74
CA GLY A 223 9.31 -25.21 4.93
C GLY A 223 9.13 -26.21 6.07
N ASP A 224 9.35 -27.50 5.82
CA ASP A 224 9.21 -28.60 6.79
C ASP A 224 7.87 -28.54 7.56
N GLY A 225 6.79 -28.19 6.87
CA GLY A 225 5.45 -27.99 7.48
C GLY A 225 5.35 -26.76 8.42
N ASN A 226 6.41 -26.00 8.58
CA ASN A 226 6.40 -24.80 9.40
C ASN A 226 5.78 -23.63 8.62
N LEU A 227 4.64 -23.12 9.09
CA LEU A 227 3.91 -22.02 8.47
C LEU A 227 4.80 -20.79 8.23
N TRP A 228 5.66 -20.43 9.18
CA TRP A 228 6.52 -19.25 9.05
C TRP A 228 7.58 -19.42 7.96
N ALA A 229 8.19 -20.59 7.88
CA ALA A 229 9.15 -20.89 6.82
C ALA A 229 8.47 -20.83 5.45
N VAL A 230 7.28 -21.41 5.32
CA VAL A 230 6.49 -21.35 4.08
C VAL A 230 6.09 -19.91 3.74
N LEU A 231 5.65 -19.11 4.71
CA LEU A 231 5.33 -17.69 4.48
C LEU A 231 6.55 -16.90 3.99
N LEU A 232 7.73 -17.11 4.60
CA LEU A 232 8.96 -16.43 4.20
C LEU A 232 9.41 -16.86 2.79
N LEU A 233 9.38 -18.16 2.50
CA LEU A 233 9.70 -18.68 1.17
C LEU A 233 8.71 -18.17 0.11
N THR A 234 7.41 -18.15 0.43
CA THR A 234 6.36 -17.59 -0.41
C THR A 234 6.56 -16.09 -0.65
N ALA A 235 6.90 -15.33 0.39
CA ALA A 235 7.20 -13.91 0.30
C ALA A 235 8.39 -13.66 -0.64
N LEU A 236 9.47 -14.42 -0.47
CA LEU A 236 10.68 -14.33 -1.30
C LEU A 236 10.38 -14.71 -2.76
N ALA A 237 9.70 -15.83 -2.99
CA ALA A 237 9.29 -16.26 -4.31
C ALA A 237 8.40 -15.22 -4.99
N SER A 238 7.41 -14.68 -4.27
CA SER A 238 6.50 -13.65 -4.77
C SER A 238 7.24 -12.35 -5.10
N PHE A 239 8.18 -11.95 -4.26
CA PHE A 239 9.01 -10.79 -4.52
C PHE A 239 9.86 -10.96 -5.78
N VAL A 240 10.58 -12.08 -5.89
CA VAL A 240 11.46 -12.36 -7.05
C VAL A 240 10.68 -12.51 -8.34
N LEU A 241 9.60 -13.30 -8.33
CA LEU A 241 8.77 -13.52 -9.53
C LEU A 241 7.93 -12.29 -9.91
N GLY A 242 7.64 -11.41 -8.95
CA GLY A 242 6.93 -10.15 -9.20
C GLY A 242 7.80 -9.03 -9.77
N MET A 243 9.14 -9.18 -9.76
CA MET A 243 10.06 -8.14 -10.25
C MET A 243 9.91 -7.89 -11.74
N GLY A 244 9.69 -6.62 -12.11
CA GLY A 244 9.66 -6.18 -13.50
C GLY A 244 8.41 -6.53 -14.28
N LEU A 245 7.45 -7.21 -13.68
CA LEU A 245 6.17 -7.52 -14.29
C LEU A 245 5.10 -6.45 -14.00
N PRO A 246 4.16 -6.19 -14.92
CA PRO A 246 2.92 -5.51 -14.61
C PRO A 246 2.16 -6.25 -13.50
N THR A 247 1.48 -5.51 -12.63
CA THR A 247 0.86 -6.05 -11.41
C THR A 247 -0.13 -7.19 -11.65
N SER A 248 -0.90 -7.12 -12.76
CA SER A 248 -1.83 -8.17 -13.15
C SER A 248 -1.13 -9.46 -13.56
N ALA A 249 -0.05 -9.35 -14.36
CA ALA A 249 0.74 -10.50 -14.80
C ALA A 249 1.49 -11.14 -13.62
N ALA A 250 2.11 -10.32 -12.76
CA ALA A 250 2.77 -10.80 -11.55
C ALA A 250 1.79 -11.56 -10.66
N TYR A 251 0.61 -10.99 -10.41
CA TYR A 251 -0.40 -11.65 -9.60
C TYR A 251 -0.85 -13.00 -10.19
N LEU A 252 -1.18 -13.05 -11.49
CA LEU A 252 -1.62 -14.30 -12.14
C LEU A 252 -0.56 -15.40 -12.03
N LEU A 253 0.71 -15.04 -12.29
CA LEU A 253 1.82 -15.98 -12.17
C LEU A 253 1.94 -16.53 -10.74
N LEU A 254 1.90 -15.66 -9.75
CA LEU A 254 2.00 -16.02 -8.34
C LEU A 254 0.80 -16.83 -7.85
N ALA A 255 -0.40 -16.49 -8.31
CA ALA A 255 -1.62 -17.19 -7.95
C ALA A 255 -1.60 -18.65 -8.38
N VAL A 256 -0.96 -18.96 -9.50
CA VAL A 256 -0.84 -20.35 -9.99
C VAL A 256 0.35 -21.08 -9.37
N LEU A 257 1.50 -20.40 -9.21
CA LEU A 257 2.74 -21.05 -8.76
C LEU A 257 2.88 -21.14 -7.25
N VAL A 258 2.40 -20.13 -6.53
CA VAL A 258 2.78 -19.93 -5.12
C VAL A 258 1.59 -20.01 -4.17
N ALA A 259 0.40 -19.51 -4.55
CA ALA A 259 -0.77 -19.55 -3.69
C ALA A 259 -1.18 -20.98 -3.25
N PRO A 260 -1.06 -22.02 -4.10
CA PRO A 260 -1.38 -23.38 -3.69
C PRO A 260 -0.58 -23.91 -2.50
N ALA A 261 0.68 -23.46 -2.33
CA ALA A 261 1.50 -23.85 -1.18
C ALA A 261 0.87 -23.40 0.16
N MET A 262 0.30 -22.20 0.17
CA MET A 262 -0.33 -21.63 1.37
C MET A 262 -1.70 -22.27 1.64
N THR A 263 -2.50 -22.49 0.60
CA THR A 263 -3.84 -23.10 0.75
C THR A 263 -3.77 -24.57 1.15
N GLN A 264 -2.75 -25.31 0.70
CA GLN A 264 -2.50 -26.70 1.12
C GLN A 264 -2.14 -26.80 2.62
N LEU A 265 -1.58 -25.75 3.21
CA LEU A 265 -1.35 -25.67 4.66
C LEU A 265 -2.59 -25.18 5.44
N GLY A 266 -3.75 -25.14 4.81
CA GLY A 266 -5.02 -24.77 5.45
C GLY A 266 -5.29 -23.28 5.55
N MET A 267 -4.50 -22.45 4.85
CA MET A 267 -4.76 -21.02 4.81
C MET A 267 -5.97 -20.73 3.92
N GLU A 268 -6.80 -19.79 4.36
CA GLU A 268 -7.92 -19.30 3.57
C GLU A 268 -7.46 -18.69 2.25
N ALA A 269 -8.15 -19.03 1.14
CA ALA A 269 -7.74 -18.62 -0.20
C ALA A 269 -7.58 -17.10 -0.34
N LEU A 270 -8.51 -16.31 0.21
CA LEU A 270 -8.41 -14.84 0.17
C LEU A 270 -7.14 -14.34 0.85
N SER A 271 -6.79 -14.87 2.03
CA SER A 271 -5.58 -14.52 2.76
C SER A 271 -4.31 -14.89 1.99
N ALA A 272 -4.27 -16.07 1.37
CA ALA A 272 -3.16 -16.54 0.55
C ALA A 272 -2.96 -15.64 -0.70
N HIS A 273 -4.04 -15.36 -1.41
CA HIS A 273 -4.00 -14.52 -2.62
C HIS A 273 -3.66 -13.06 -2.30
N MET A 274 -4.18 -12.50 -1.20
CA MET A 274 -3.79 -11.17 -0.72
C MET A 274 -2.30 -11.13 -0.33
N PHE A 275 -1.77 -12.18 0.29
CA PHE A 275 -0.37 -12.26 0.69
C PHE A 275 0.57 -12.17 -0.52
N ILE A 276 0.38 -13.03 -1.51
CA ILE A 276 1.19 -13.02 -2.74
C ILE A 276 1.04 -11.71 -3.52
N PHE A 277 -0.16 -11.15 -3.54
CA PHE A 277 -0.44 -9.87 -4.18
C PHE A 277 0.38 -8.73 -3.56
N TYR A 278 0.40 -8.63 -2.23
CA TYR A 278 1.18 -7.62 -1.52
C TYR A 278 2.68 -7.75 -1.81
N PHE A 279 3.25 -8.96 -1.74
CA PHE A 279 4.67 -9.17 -2.02
C PHE A 279 5.03 -8.94 -3.49
N GLY A 280 4.16 -9.29 -4.42
CA GLY A 280 4.30 -8.94 -5.83
C GLY A 280 4.36 -7.43 -6.06
N LEU A 281 3.58 -6.65 -5.31
CA LEU A 281 3.53 -5.19 -5.42
C LEU A 281 4.69 -4.48 -4.72
N VAL A 282 5.35 -5.10 -3.75
CA VAL A 282 6.50 -4.50 -3.05
C VAL A 282 7.66 -4.25 -4.02
N SER A 283 7.81 -5.08 -5.06
CA SER A 283 8.84 -4.94 -6.08
C SER A 283 8.81 -3.57 -6.80
N ALA A 284 7.66 -2.91 -6.87
CA ALA A 284 7.52 -1.60 -7.51
C ALA A 284 8.27 -0.46 -6.80
N ILE A 285 8.58 -0.62 -5.51
CA ILE A 285 9.29 0.39 -4.69
C ILE A 285 10.61 -0.12 -4.13
N THR A 286 10.98 -1.37 -4.43
CA THR A 286 12.14 -2.03 -3.83
C THR A 286 13.20 -2.33 -4.88
N PRO A 287 14.49 -1.98 -4.66
CA PRO A 287 15.58 -2.40 -5.53
C PRO A 287 15.61 -3.93 -5.72
N PRO A 288 16.08 -4.45 -6.86
CA PRO A 288 16.78 -3.75 -7.95
C PRO A 288 15.87 -3.18 -9.05
N VAL A 289 14.56 -3.44 -9.03
CA VAL A 289 13.68 -3.07 -10.15
C VAL A 289 12.91 -1.77 -9.90
N ALA A 290 12.27 -1.60 -8.75
CA ALA A 290 11.71 -0.37 -8.18
C ALA A 290 11.06 0.62 -9.20
N LEU A 291 10.27 0.14 -10.16
CA LEU A 291 9.79 0.94 -11.29
C LEU A 291 9.10 2.26 -10.90
N ALA A 292 8.31 2.25 -9.84
CA ALA A 292 7.64 3.47 -9.36
C ALA A 292 8.64 4.47 -8.75
N ALA A 293 9.65 3.97 -8.01
CA ALA A 293 10.69 4.82 -7.46
C ALA A 293 11.59 5.42 -8.54
N TYR A 294 11.89 4.67 -9.60
CA TYR A 294 12.67 5.15 -10.74
C TYR A 294 11.92 6.22 -11.54
N ALA A 295 10.62 6.03 -11.74
CA ALA A 295 9.77 7.06 -12.34
C ALA A 295 9.75 8.33 -11.49
N ALA A 296 9.64 8.21 -10.16
CA ALA A 296 9.68 9.34 -9.24
C ALA A 296 11.06 10.02 -9.21
N ALA A 297 12.14 9.24 -9.31
CA ALA A 297 13.51 9.77 -9.37
C ALA A 297 13.72 10.65 -10.63
N THR A 298 13.20 10.21 -11.77
CA THR A 298 13.23 10.99 -13.03
C THR A 298 12.55 12.36 -12.86
N ILE A 299 11.38 12.41 -12.20
CA ILE A 299 10.65 13.67 -11.95
C ILE A 299 11.37 14.53 -10.91
N SER A 300 11.89 13.91 -9.86
CA SER A 300 12.56 14.64 -8.76
C SER A 300 13.95 15.15 -9.13
N GLY A 301 14.61 14.54 -10.12
CA GLY A 301 15.99 14.77 -10.47
C GLY A 301 16.98 14.16 -9.48
N ALA A 302 16.60 13.10 -8.77
CA ALA A 302 17.44 12.38 -7.82
C ALA A 302 18.02 11.11 -8.44
N ASP A 303 19.02 10.51 -7.77
CA ASP A 303 19.51 9.18 -8.14
C ASP A 303 18.39 8.13 -7.95
N ALA A 304 18.27 7.23 -8.93
CA ALA A 304 17.21 6.24 -8.98
C ALA A 304 17.32 5.21 -7.84
N ASN A 305 18.54 4.72 -7.57
CA ASN A 305 18.77 3.71 -6.53
C ASN A 305 18.60 4.30 -5.13
N GLU A 306 19.11 5.53 -4.90
CA GLU A 306 18.90 6.23 -3.62
C GLU A 306 17.41 6.48 -3.36
N THR A 307 16.67 6.86 -4.38
CA THR A 307 15.21 7.07 -4.29
C THR A 307 14.50 5.75 -4.00
N ALA A 308 14.91 4.65 -4.61
CA ALA A 308 14.32 3.33 -4.38
C ALA A 308 14.60 2.80 -2.96
N VAL A 309 15.83 2.93 -2.47
CA VAL A 309 16.18 2.57 -1.09
C VAL A 309 15.37 3.38 -0.08
N GLU A 310 15.21 4.68 -0.34
CA GLU A 310 14.43 5.55 0.52
C GLU A 310 12.93 5.24 0.45
N SER A 311 12.41 4.87 -0.74
CA SER A 311 11.02 4.41 -0.92
C SER A 311 10.76 3.13 -0.14
N MET A 312 11.68 2.17 -0.19
CA MET A 312 11.60 0.92 0.58
C MET A 312 11.62 1.21 2.09
N ARG A 313 12.48 2.12 2.55
CA ARG A 313 12.55 2.52 3.96
C ARG A 313 11.24 3.11 4.46
N LEU A 314 10.63 4.04 3.70
CA LEU A 314 9.35 4.65 4.04
C LEU A 314 8.18 3.65 3.94
N GLY A 315 8.22 2.80 2.92
CA GLY A 315 7.19 1.80 2.64
C GLY A 315 7.40 0.45 3.34
N PHE A 316 8.37 0.31 4.26
CA PHE A 316 8.74 -0.97 4.86
C PHE A 316 7.56 -1.71 5.51
N VAL A 317 6.62 -0.97 6.07
CA VAL A 317 5.41 -1.54 6.70
C VAL A 317 4.58 -2.37 5.70
N LYS A 318 4.70 -2.12 4.38
CA LYS A 318 4.06 -2.94 3.36
C LYS A 318 4.53 -4.40 3.38
N LEU A 319 5.75 -4.65 3.84
CA LEU A 319 6.26 -6.01 4.07
C LEU A 319 5.68 -6.66 5.34
N LEU A 320 5.34 -5.85 6.35
CA LEU A 320 4.78 -6.35 7.61
C LEU A 320 3.29 -6.70 7.48
N VAL A 321 2.52 -5.85 6.81
CA VAL A 321 1.05 -5.97 6.73
C VAL A 321 0.57 -7.36 6.27
N PRO A 322 1.19 -8.03 5.26
CA PRO A 322 0.79 -9.39 4.89
C PRO A 322 0.90 -10.40 6.02
N PHE A 323 1.95 -10.33 6.82
CA PHE A 323 2.07 -11.22 7.98
C PHE A 323 1.01 -10.92 9.04
N LEU A 324 0.61 -9.63 9.21
CA LEU A 324 -0.43 -9.26 10.16
C LEU A 324 -1.77 -9.89 9.80
N PHE A 325 -2.20 -9.82 8.54
CA PHE A 325 -3.52 -10.36 8.19
C PHE A 325 -3.53 -11.89 8.08
N VAL A 326 -2.39 -12.55 7.83
CA VAL A 326 -2.28 -14.00 7.90
C VAL A 326 -2.39 -14.48 9.35
N THR A 327 -1.73 -13.80 10.29
CA THR A 327 -1.73 -14.17 11.70
C THR A 327 -2.94 -13.64 12.48
N MET A 328 -3.58 -12.62 11.98
CA MET A 328 -4.77 -11.98 12.54
C MET A 328 -5.80 -11.74 11.43
N PRO A 329 -6.59 -12.77 11.02
CA PRO A 329 -7.55 -12.65 9.92
C PRO A 329 -8.57 -11.52 10.08
N GLY A 330 -8.81 -11.06 11.32
CA GLY A 330 -9.62 -9.88 11.58
C GLY A 330 -9.14 -8.60 10.90
N VAL A 331 -7.87 -8.52 10.47
CA VAL A 331 -7.35 -7.42 9.64
C VAL A 331 -7.97 -7.44 8.23
N LEU A 332 -8.37 -8.61 7.73
CA LEU A 332 -9.16 -8.79 6.50
C LEU A 332 -10.68 -8.74 6.75
N LEU A 333 -11.11 -8.30 7.91
CA LEU A 333 -12.51 -8.28 8.37
C LEU A 333 -13.14 -9.69 8.51
N ILE A 334 -12.33 -10.72 8.67
CA ILE A 334 -12.73 -12.11 8.84
C ILE A 334 -12.83 -12.43 10.34
N GLY A 335 -13.99 -12.94 10.79
CA GLY A 335 -14.22 -13.35 12.16
C GLY A 335 -15.30 -12.54 12.89
N THR A 336 -15.34 -12.64 14.21
CA THR A 336 -16.30 -11.89 15.04
C THR A 336 -15.93 -10.41 15.15
N THR A 337 -16.90 -9.54 15.39
CA THR A 337 -16.67 -8.10 15.53
C THR A 337 -15.60 -7.78 16.59
N SER A 338 -15.58 -8.51 17.71
CA SER A 338 -14.57 -8.32 18.75
C SER A 338 -13.17 -8.72 18.28
N SER A 339 -13.03 -9.83 17.54
CA SER A 339 -11.74 -10.26 16.98
C SER A 339 -11.22 -9.29 15.91
N VAL A 340 -12.12 -8.75 15.07
CA VAL A 340 -11.80 -7.74 14.06
C VAL A 340 -11.29 -6.45 14.72
N VAL A 341 -12.01 -5.92 15.71
CA VAL A 341 -11.60 -4.70 16.43
C VAL A 341 -10.25 -4.90 17.13
N ALA A 342 -10.05 -6.04 17.79
CA ALA A 342 -8.79 -6.37 18.43
C ALA A 342 -7.64 -6.46 17.40
N ALA A 343 -7.85 -7.15 16.29
CA ALA A 343 -6.86 -7.30 15.22
C ALA A 343 -6.45 -5.94 14.62
N ILE A 344 -7.41 -5.08 14.32
CA ILE A 344 -7.16 -3.72 13.79
C ILE A 344 -6.35 -2.90 14.82
N THR A 345 -6.71 -2.99 16.10
CA THR A 345 -6.02 -2.25 17.17
C THR A 345 -4.57 -2.69 17.29
N PHE A 346 -4.30 -4.01 17.39
CA PHE A 346 -2.94 -4.53 17.48
C PHE A 346 -2.14 -4.23 16.20
N ALA A 347 -2.73 -4.40 15.03
CA ALA A 347 -2.09 -4.08 13.75
C ALA A 347 -1.72 -2.59 13.65
N THR A 348 -2.59 -1.69 14.11
CA THR A 348 -2.32 -0.24 14.13
C THR A 348 -1.15 0.09 15.06
N LEU A 349 -1.11 -0.47 16.25
CA LEU A 349 -0.01 -0.26 17.20
C LEU A 349 1.31 -0.85 16.68
N ALA A 350 1.27 -2.05 16.11
CA ALA A 350 2.44 -2.70 15.52
C ALA A 350 3.01 -1.89 14.34
N THR A 351 2.16 -1.44 13.42
CA THR A 351 2.58 -0.63 12.26
C THR A 351 3.11 0.74 12.68
N ALA A 352 2.53 1.38 13.69
CA ALA A 352 3.04 2.63 14.24
C ALA A 352 4.43 2.44 14.89
N SER A 353 4.60 1.42 15.71
CA SER A 353 5.89 1.09 16.34
C SER A 353 6.96 0.79 15.29
N MET A 354 6.64 -0.02 14.28
CA MET A 354 7.54 -0.34 13.18
C MET A 354 7.96 0.91 12.39
N SER A 355 7.02 1.80 12.06
CA SER A 355 7.31 3.07 11.35
C SER A 355 8.28 3.96 12.12
N ILE A 356 8.14 4.07 13.44
CA ILE A 356 9.04 4.84 14.30
C ILE A 356 10.44 4.22 14.29
N GLY A 357 10.53 2.91 14.46
CA GLY A 357 11.80 2.17 14.45
C GLY A 357 12.58 2.36 13.16
N PHE A 358 11.89 2.26 12.00
CA PHE A 358 12.52 2.44 10.68
C PHE A 358 12.83 3.90 10.35
N SER A 359 11.99 4.85 10.77
CA SER A 359 12.29 6.28 10.61
C SER A 359 13.54 6.69 11.41
N GLY A 360 13.79 6.05 12.56
CA GLY A 360 14.95 6.32 13.40
C GLY A 360 14.95 7.71 14.04
N TRP A 361 13.79 8.39 14.04
CA TRP A 361 13.60 9.71 14.61
C TRP A 361 12.19 9.81 15.22
N LEU A 362 12.06 10.49 16.37
CA LEU A 362 10.75 10.79 16.94
C LEU A 362 10.67 12.26 17.38
N ARG A 363 11.56 12.69 18.25
CA ARG A 363 11.81 14.10 18.64
C ARG A 363 13.29 14.44 18.50
N GLU A 364 14.10 13.40 18.56
CA GLU A 364 15.54 13.38 18.35
C GLU A 364 15.92 12.13 17.56
N ASN A 365 17.18 12.02 17.13
CA ASN A 365 17.68 10.82 16.47
C ASN A 365 17.69 9.66 17.47
N LEU A 366 16.99 8.58 17.13
CA LEU A 366 16.95 7.38 17.98
C LEU A 366 18.25 6.59 17.85
N SER A 367 18.81 6.19 18.99
CA SER A 367 19.95 5.27 19.02
C SER A 367 19.56 3.92 18.44
N TRP A 368 20.53 3.18 17.89
CA TRP A 368 20.27 1.86 17.30
C TRP A 368 19.54 0.88 18.25
N PRO A 369 19.90 0.77 19.56
CA PRO A 369 19.16 -0.07 20.49
C PRO A 369 17.69 0.37 20.67
N THR A 370 17.43 1.67 20.70
CA THR A 370 16.05 2.21 20.80
C THR A 370 15.24 1.89 19.56
N ARG A 371 15.83 2.00 18.36
CA ARG A 371 15.19 1.62 17.10
C ARG A 371 14.83 0.14 17.09
N LEU A 372 15.78 -0.72 17.52
CA LEU A 372 15.55 -2.17 17.65
C LEU A 372 14.44 -2.46 18.66
N ALA A 373 14.38 -1.73 19.79
CA ALA A 373 13.31 -1.89 20.78
C ALA A 373 11.92 -1.58 20.20
N TYR A 374 11.79 -0.56 19.33
CA TYR A 374 10.53 -0.29 18.61
C TYR A 374 10.17 -1.43 17.65
N VAL A 375 11.15 -2.01 16.95
CA VAL A 375 10.92 -3.14 16.05
C VAL A 375 10.50 -4.38 16.86
N VAL A 376 11.17 -4.67 17.97
CA VAL A 376 10.81 -5.78 18.87
C VAL A 376 9.41 -5.58 19.45
N ALA A 377 9.08 -4.36 19.89
CA ALA A 377 7.71 -4.04 20.34
C ALA A 377 6.67 -4.32 19.26
N ALA A 378 6.94 -3.92 18.01
CA ALA A 378 6.04 -4.18 16.88
C ALA A 378 5.83 -5.69 16.65
N VAL A 379 6.90 -6.49 16.67
CA VAL A 379 6.85 -7.95 16.52
C VAL A 379 6.09 -8.60 17.67
N LEU A 380 6.30 -8.16 18.91
CA LEU A 380 5.58 -8.68 20.08
C LEU A 380 4.07 -8.32 20.02
N ILE A 381 3.71 -7.10 19.63
CA ILE A 381 2.31 -6.70 19.45
C ILE A 381 1.66 -7.52 18.33
N ALA A 382 2.41 -7.77 17.25
CA ALA A 382 1.98 -8.58 16.12
C ALA A 382 2.09 -10.09 16.36
N TRP A 383 2.46 -10.52 17.59
CA TRP A 383 2.75 -11.92 17.86
C TRP A 383 1.61 -12.81 17.39
N PRO A 384 1.93 -13.83 16.58
CA PRO A 384 0.94 -14.68 15.98
C PRO A 384 0.12 -15.44 17.02
N ALA A 385 -1.18 -15.37 16.87
CA ALA A 385 -2.09 -16.29 17.52
C ALA A 385 -2.74 -17.12 16.42
N ALA A 386 -2.73 -18.43 16.52
CA ALA A 386 -3.72 -19.21 15.79
C ALA A 386 -5.11 -18.64 16.14
N ALA A 387 -6.03 -18.59 15.20
CA ALA A 387 -7.34 -17.93 15.39
C ALA A 387 -8.13 -18.42 16.62
N THR A 388 -7.71 -19.55 17.20
CA THR A 388 -8.27 -20.20 18.39
C THR A 388 -7.34 -20.14 19.62
N ASP A 389 -6.11 -19.63 19.47
CA ASP A 389 -5.11 -19.68 20.54
C ASP A 389 -5.16 -18.41 21.39
N THR A 390 -6.00 -18.43 22.43
CA THR A 390 -6.03 -17.47 23.52
C THR A 390 -5.01 -17.82 24.61
N SER A 391 -3.92 -18.52 24.26
CA SER A 391 -2.92 -18.92 25.26
C SER A 391 -2.37 -17.70 26.00
N ILE A 392 -2.13 -17.88 27.30
CA ILE A 392 -1.55 -16.85 28.18
C ILE A 392 -0.24 -16.31 27.58
N ALA A 393 0.51 -17.14 26.85
CA ALA A 393 1.75 -16.76 26.19
C ALA A 393 1.55 -15.70 25.09
N VAL A 394 0.52 -15.86 24.23
CA VAL A 394 0.21 -14.89 23.18
C VAL A 394 -0.26 -13.57 23.76
N LEU A 395 -1.17 -13.62 24.73
CA LEU A 395 -1.65 -12.42 25.40
C LEU A 395 -0.51 -11.72 26.15
N GLY A 396 0.35 -12.48 26.81
CA GLY A 396 1.54 -11.99 27.51
C GLY A 396 2.52 -11.27 26.56
N ALA A 397 2.83 -11.87 25.40
CA ALA A 397 3.69 -11.25 24.40
C ALA A 397 3.13 -9.90 23.90
N ARG A 398 1.83 -9.85 23.57
CA ARG A 398 1.16 -8.62 23.14
C ARG A 398 1.17 -7.53 24.21
N VAL A 399 0.86 -7.89 25.46
CA VAL A 399 0.91 -6.95 26.59
C VAL A 399 2.33 -6.41 26.80
N ILE A 400 3.34 -7.27 26.79
CA ILE A 400 4.76 -6.86 26.89
C ILE A 400 5.10 -5.90 25.73
N GLY A 401 4.71 -6.21 24.51
CA GLY A 401 4.93 -5.34 23.35
C GLY A 401 4.29 -3.97 23.49
N ILE A 402 3.04 -3.91 23.97
CA ILE A 402 2.32 -2.63 24.21
C ILE A 402 2.98 -1.83 25.33
N VAL A 403 3.35 -2.48 26.45
CA VAL A 403 4.02 -1.82 27.56
C VAL A 403 5.38 -1.27 27.12
N LEU A 404 6.15 -2.05 26.35
CA LEU A 404 7.42 -1.61 25.77
C LEU A 404 7.22 -0.39 24.86
N PHE A 405 6.27 -0.45 23.95
CA PHE A 405 5.95 0.65 23.03
C PHE A 405 5.53 1.92 23.79
N ALA A 406 4.61 1.79 24.74
CA ALA A 406 4.15 2.92 25.57
C ALA A 406 5.30 3.49 26.42
N GLY A 407 6.15 2.66 27.00
CA GLY A 407 7.33 3.08 27.76
C GLY A 407 8.35 3.85 26.92
N LEU A 408 8.58 3.39 25.68
CA LEU A 408 9.46 4.09 24.72
C LEU A 408 8.88 5.43 24.32
N LEU A 409 7.56 5.53 24.06
CA LEU A 409 6.88 6.79 23.77
C LEU A 409 6.94 7.75 24.97
N PHE A 410 6.71 7.25 26.16
CA PHE A 410 6.79 8.05 27.39
C PHE A 410 8.20 8.60 27.60
N LYS A 411 9.23 7.76 27.46
CA LYS A 411 10.63 8.19 27.52
C LYS A 411 10.93 9.30 26.52
N ALA A 412 10.48 9.15 25.26
CA ALA A 412 10.63 10.19 24.23
C ALA A 412 9.84 11.47 24.54
N SER A 413 8.73 11.37 25.32
CA SER A 413 7.95 12.55 25.72
C SER A 413 8.58 13.35 26.85
N THR A 414 9.33 12.69 27.74
CA THR A 414 9.98 13.30 28.90
C THR A 414 11.36 13.90 28.58
N GLN A 415 11.98 13.49 27.48
CA GLN A 415 13.22 14.10 27.03
C GLN A 415 12.95 15.55 26.56
N THR A 416 13.36 16.50 27.39
CA THR A 416 13.27 17.94 27.12
C THR A 416 14.14 18.28 25.92
N LYS A 417 13.64 19.14 24.99
CA LYS A 417 14.45 19.70 23.89
C LYS A 417 15.78 20.21 24.44
N PRO A 418 16.93 19.84 23.85
CA PRO A 418 18.17 20.53 24.16
C PRO A 418 17.96 22.01 23.93
N ASN A 419 18.29 22.79 24.93
CA ASN A 419 18.17 24.24 24.96
C ASN A 419 19.03 24.85 23.83
N THR A 420 18.41 25.24 22.72
CA THR A 420 19.08 25.96 21.61
C THR A 420 19.39 27.41 21.95
N MET A 421 19.56 27.73 23.24
CA MET A 421 19.90 29.06 23.74
C MET A 421 21.35 29.14 24.23
N LYS A 422 22.32 28.53 23.52
CA LYS A 422 23.76 28.75 23.75
C LYS A 422 24.53 28.75 22.43
N ALA A 423 24.21 29.67 21.53
CA ALA A 423 25.08 30.03 20.40
C ALA A 423 24.78 31.44 19.90
N GLU A 424 24.54 32.40 20.81
CA GLU A 424 24.65 33.84 20.55
C GLU A 424 25.16 34.45 21.83
N ALA A 425 26.48 34.37 22.05
CA ALA A 425 27.25 35.22 22.93
C ALA A 425 28.67 35.35 22.38
#